data_699599baf2ce62e2dc16ff358f14d100
#
_entry.id   699599baf2ce62e2dc16ff358f14d100
#
_cell.length_a   1.000
_cell.length_b   1.000
_cell.length_c   1.000
_cell.angle_alpha   90.00
_cell.angle_beta   90.00
_cell.angle_gamma   90.00
#
_symmetry.space_group_name_H-M   'P 1'
#
loop_
_entity.id
_entity.type
_entity.pdbx_description
1 polymer ?
#
loop_
_entity_poly.entity_id
_entity_poly.type
_entity_poly.pdbx_seq_one_letter_code
_entity_poly.pdbx_strand_id
1 'polypeptide(L)'
;MAAFNVYEGDFLVKKIASVLAGFMLLLTVVGCSSSASGGNELVVGIDDKFAPMGFRDESNEIVGFDIDYARAAAEKMGKEIKFQPIDWKSKESELSSGRIDLIWNGYTITDERKEKVLFTKPYLENSQVVAVLADSDITSISDLAGKQVGLQSLSSAADALSAHEIHTQVKKINEFPDNMLALSDLKNGRVEAVIIDEVVMKYFMSKEEGTYKILEESLAPEQYGIGVKKGNEELLQSLQKALDDMNADGTAAKISEKWFGENKVLK
;
A
#
# COMPACT_ATOMS: atom_id res chain seq x y z
N MET A 1 23.88 -84.03 -24.50
CA MET A 1 22.62 -83.67 -23.84
C MET A 1 22.94 -82.93 -22.59
N ALA A 2 22.81 -81.59 -22.60
CA ALA A 2 23.04 -80.73 -21.47
C ALA A 2 21.73 -80.13 -20.99
N ALA A 3 21.33 -80.44 -19.79
CA ALA A 3 20.15 -79.91 -19.15
C ALA A 3 20.54 -78.58 -18.52
N PHE A 4 19.99 -77.50 -19.05
CA PHE A 4 20.19 -76.15 -18.50
C PHE A 4 19.34 -75.95 -17.24
N ASN A 5 19.98 -75.51 -16.19
CA ASN A 5 19.39 -75.29 -14.87
C ASN A 5 18.63 -73.99 -14.82
N VAL A 6 17.30 -73.93 -14.75
CA VAL A 6 16.41 -72.81 -14.82
C VAL A 6 16.16 -72.15 -13.44
N TYR A 7 16.90 -72.52 -12.40
CA TYR A 7 16.57 -72.10 -11.02
C TYR A 7 17.32 -70.92 -10.44
N GLU A 8 18.34 -70.36 -11.12
CA GLU A 8 19.09 -69.20 -10.54
C GLU A 8 18.56 -67.83 -10.91
N GLY A 9 17.70 -67.69 -11.95
CA GLY A 9 17.17 -66.42 -12.38
C GLY A 9 16.10 -65.80 -11.48
N ASP A 10 15.29 -66.63 -10.83
CA ASP A 10 14.15 -66.16 -10.03
C ASP A 10 14.52 -65.55 -8.67
N PHE A 11 15.65 -65.91 -8.12
CA PHE A 11 16.10 -65.39 -6.81
C PHE A 11 16.72 -64.00 -6.89
N LEU A 12 17.37 -63.70 -8.02
CA LEU A 12 17.96 -62.39 -8.25
C LEU A 12 16.88 -61.32 -8.59
N VAL A 13 15.87 -61.68 -9.39
CA VAL A 13 14.76 -60.80 -9.76
C VAL A 13 13.92 -60.43 -8.54
N LYS A 14 13.65 -61.40 -7.62
CA LYS A 14 12.90 -61.11 -6.38
C LYS A 14 13.64 -60.22 -5.41
N LYS A 15 14.96 -60.29 -5.32
CA LYS A 15 15.77 -59.38 -4.49
C LYS A 15 15.87 -57.97 -5.07
N ILE A 16 15.95 -57.82 -6.39
CA ILE A 16 15.95 -56.50 -7.06
C ILE A 16 14.59 -55.84 -6.96
N ALA A 17 13.49 -56.61 -7.11
CA ALA A 17 12.13 -56.09 -6.94
C ALA A 17 11.86 -55.60 -5.50
N SER A 18 12.39 -56.26 -4.48
CA SER A 18 12.23 -55.87 -3.08
C SER A 18 13.06 -54.62 -2.71
N VAL A 19 14.22 -54.40 -3.34
CA VAL A 19 15.04 -53.19 -3.14
C VAL A 19 14.44 -51.97 -3.85
N LEU A 20 13.85 -52.15 -5.05
CA LEU A 20 13.15 -51.11 -5.78
C LEU A 20 11.84 -50.67 -5.11
N ALA A 21 11.09 -51.63 -4.49
CA ALA A 21 9.88 -51.30 -3.73
C ALA A 21 10.20 -50.56 -2.43
N GLY A 22 11.33 -50.83 -1.78
CA GLY A 22 11.81 -50.11 -0.59
C GLY A 22 12.29 -48.69 -0.89
N PHE A 23 12.82 -48.41 -2.08
CA PHE A 23 13.29 -47.08 -2.49
C PHE A 23 12.16 -46.20 -3.00
N MET A 24 11.03 -46.75 -3.45
CA MET A 24 9.85 -46.04 -3.94
C MET A 24 8.92 -45.56 -2.80
N LEU A 25 9.09 -46.10 -1.57
CA LEU A 25 8.30 -45.68 -0.40
C LEU A 25 8.93 -44.54 0.41
N LEU A 26 10.13 -44.09 0.06
CA LEU A 26 10.86 -43.00 0.75
C LEU A 26 10.75 -41.66 0.05
N LEU A 27 10.01 -41.56 -1.07
CA LEU A 27 9.88 -40.34 -1.88
C LEU A 27 8.52 -39.61 -1.74
N THR A 28 7.67 -39.96 -0.77
CA THR A 28 6.33 -39.38 -0.62
C THR A 28 6.17 -38.50 0.63
N VAL A 29 7.23 -37.98 1.22
CA VAL A 29 7.13 -36.98 2.27
C VAL A 29 7.99 -35.75 1.89
N VAL A 30 7.87 -35.28 0.63
CA VAL A 30 7.99 -33.85 0.36
C VAL A 30 6.55 -33.32 0.42
N GLY A 31 6.05 -33.20 1.63
CA GLY A 31 4.88 -32.42 1.90
C GLY A 31 5.15 -31.01 1.37
N CYS A 32 4.32 -30.57 0.41
CA CYS A 32 4.14 -29.16 0.17
C CYS A 32 3.78 -28.54 1.54
N SER A 33 4.79 -28.06 2.25
CA SER A 33 4.61 -27.04 3.24
C SER A 33 4.10 -25.85 2.44
N SER A 34 2.78 -25.73 2.30
CA SER A 34 2.17 -24.45 2.06
C SER A 34 2.72 -23.57 3.17
N SER A 35 3.61 -22.65 2.82
CA SER A 35 4.06 -21.59 3.69
C SER A 35 2.82 -20.83 4.13
N ALA A 36 2.18 -21.31 5.21
CA ALA A 36 1.46 -20.41 6.07
C ALA A 36 2.49 -19.36 6.43
N SER A 37 2.24 -18.12 6.08
CA SER A 37 3.04 -16.93 6.37
C SER A 37 3.16 -16.73 7.89
N GLY A 38 3.91 -17.60 8.54
CA GLY A 38 4.38 -17.55 9.90
C GLY A 38 5.85 -17.11 9.95
N GLY A 39 6.32 -16.47 8.88
CA GLY A 39 7.65 -15.91 8.78
C GLY A 39 7.78 -14.67 9.67
N ASN A 40 9.02 -14.40 10.09
CA ASN A 40 9.36 -13.21 10.87
C ASN A 40 9.22 -11.91 10.03
N GLU A 41 8.96 -11.99 8.73
CA GLU A 41 8.88 -10.86 7.79
C GLU A 41 7.43 -10.42 7.54
N LEU A 42 7.18 -9.11 7.61
CA LEU A 42 5.92 -8.45 7.20
C LEU A 42 6.10 -7.82 5.82
N VAL A 43 5.21 -8.12 4.90
CA VAL A 43 5.20 -7.51 3.56
C VAL A 43 4.19 -6.36 3.53
N VAL A 44 4.68 -5.15 3.32
CA VAL A 44 3.88 -3.92 3.26
C VAL A 44 3.69 -3.48 1.82
N GLY A 45 2.44 -3.42 1.37
CA GLY A 45 2.07 -2.86 0.07
C GLY A 45 2.07 -1.34 0.09
N ILE A 46 2.78 -0.74 -0.87
CA ILE A 46 2.93 0.71 -1.01
C ILE A 46 2.73 1.16 -2.45
N ASP A 47 2.33 2.43 -2.64
CA ASP A 47 2.52 3.18 -3.88
C ASP A 47 3.86 3.93 -3.77
N ASP A 48 4.89 3.48 -4.49
CA ASP A 48 6.24 4.05 -4.41
C ASP A 48 6.41 5.40 -5.13
N LYS A 49 5.30 6.09 -5.40
CA LYS A 49 5.22 7.44 -5.97
C LYS A 49 4.37 8.41 -5.14
N PHE A 50 4.10 8.06 -3.89
CA PHE A 50 3.21 8.81 -2.99
C PHE A 50 3.99 9.58 -1.91
N ALA A 51 4.87 10.49 -2.34
CA ALA A 51 5.65 11.35 -1.43
C ALA A 51 4.76 12.32 -0.64
N PRO A 52 5.02 12.56 0.66
CA PRO A 52 6.15 12.10 1.46
C PRO A 52 5.89 10.80 2.22
N MET A 53 4.77 10.09 1.99
CA MET A 53 4.38 8.92 2.76
C MET A 53 5.23 7.69 2.41
N GLY A 54 5.25 7.27 1.13
CA GLY A 54 6.11 6.22 0.61
C GLY A 54 6.49 6.53 -0.83
N PHE A 55 7.79 6.62 -1.12
CA PHE A 55 8.24 6.97 -2.46
C PHE A 55 9.68 6.53 -2.69
N ARG A 56 10.15 6.62 -3.95
CA ARG A 56 11.57 6.43 -4.28
C ARG A 56 12.29 7.77 -4.30
N ASP A 57 13.41 7.81 -3.59
CA ASP A 57 14.32 8.95 -3.61
C ASP A 57 15.21 8.95 -4.88
N GLU A 58 16.12 9.93 -4.97
CA GLU A 58 17.07 10.07 -6.09
C GLU A 58 18.02 8.86 -6.24
N SER A 59 18.26 8.11 -5.16
CA SER A 59 19.05 6.88 -5.14
C SER A 59 18.22 5.64 -5.49
N ASN A 60 16.92 5.81 -5.82
CA ASN A 60 15.94 4.76 -6.08
C ASN A 60 15.62 3.90 -4.84
N GLU A 61 15.95 4.40 -3.63
CA GLU A 61 15.60 3.74 -2.37
C GLU A 61 14.17 4.11 -1.96
N ILE A 62 13.47 3.14 -1.35
CA ILE A 62 12.12 3.35 -0.81
C ILE A 62 12.24 4.06 0.54
N VAL A 63 11.73 5.28 0.58
CA VAL A 63 11.77 6.20 1.73
C VAL A 63 10.41 6.84 1.95
N GLY A 64 10.22 7.50 3.09
CA GLY A 64 8.99 8.24 3.40
C GLY A 64 8.61 8.17 4.87
N PHE A 65 7.60 8.97 5.24
CA PHE A 65 7.06 8.98 6.59
C PHE A 65 6.53 7.59 6.97
N ASP A 66 5.66 7.01 6.14
CA ASP A 66 5.07 5.69 6.39
C ASP A 66 6.13 4.57 6.37
N ILE A 67 7.19 4.73 5.58
CA ILE A 67 8.31 3.78 5.52
C ILE A 67 9.08 3.76 6.84
N ASP A 68 9.43 4.95 7.37
CA ASP A 68 10.13 5.05 8.66
C ASP A 68 9.22 4.60 9.81
N TYR A 69 7.94 4.95 9.74
CA TYR A 69 6.94 4.61 10.74
C TYR A 69 6.70 3.09 10.80
N ALA A 70 6.61 2.45 9.64
CA ALA A 70 6.46 1.00 9.53
C ALA A 70 7.71 0.25 10.00
N ARG A 71 8.93 0.73 9.67
CA ARG A 71 10.18 0.14 10.18
C ARG A 71 10.26 0.18 11.70
N ALA A 72 9.92 1.33 12.30
CA ALA A 72 9.92 1.47 13.76
C ALA A 72 8.87 0.57 14.44
N ALA A 73 7.69 0.43 13.84
CA ALA A 73 6.66 -0.47 14.36
C ALA A 73 7.09 -1.95 14.26
N ALA A 74 7.68 -2.36 13.12
CA ALA A 74 8.19 -3.72 12.94
C ALA A 74 9.30 -4.05 13.94
N GLU A 75 10.22 -3.11 14.21
CA GLU A 75 11.27 -3.27 15.24
C GLU A 75 10.65 -3.53 16.63
N LYS A 76 9.62 -2.75 17.02
CA LYS A 76 8.90 -2.97 18.28
C LYS A 76 8.16 -4.31 18.36
N MET A 77 7.71 -4.82 17.20
CA MET A 77 7.07 -6.13 17.10
C MET A 77 8.09 -7.28 17.02
N GLY A 78 9.39 -7.00 16.92
CA GLY A 78 10.44 -8.00 16.67
C GLY A 78 10.30 -8.68 15.31
N LYS A 79 9.79 -7.95 14.30
CA LYS A 79 9.56 -8.43 12.94
C LYS A 79 10.53 -7.79 11.95
N GLU A 80 10.87 -8.54 10.91
CA GLU A 80 11.48 -7.97 9.70
C GLU A 80 10.38 -7.34 8.83
N ILE A 81 10.75 -6.38 7.98
CA ILE A 81 9.80 -5.69 7.12
C ILE A 81 10.32 -5.60 5.68
N LYS A 82 9.44 -5.85 4.74
CA LYS A 82 9.69 -5.69 3.32
C LYS A 82 8.63 -4.78 2.72
N PHE A 83 9.06 -3.78 1.95
CA PHE A 83 8.15 -2.93 1.19
C PHE A 83 8.00 -3.47 -0.24
N GLN A 84 6.75 -3.63 -0.65
CA GLN A 84 6.40 -4.12 -1.98
C GLN A 84 5.60 -3.07 -2.73
N PRO A 85 6.17 -2.44 -3.77
CA PRO A 85 5.40 -1.58 -4.66
C PRO A 85 4.27 -2.36 -5.32
N ILE A 86 3.08 -1.77 -5.31
CA ILE A 86 1.87 -2.33 -5.91
C ILE A 86 1.17 -1.29 -6.78
N ASP A 87 0.34 -1.74 -7.72
CA ASP A 87 -0.64 -0.87 -8.36
C ASP A 87 -1.73 -0.54 -7.33
N TRP A 88 -1.92 0.75 -7.03
CA TRP A 88 -2.84 1.19 -5.98
C TRP A 88 -4.26 0.68 -6.15
N LYS A 89 -4.73 0.53 -7.39
CA LYS A 89 -6.07 -0.02 -7.69
C LYS A 89 -6.23 -1.48 -7.27
N SER A 90 -5.13 -2.22 -7.05
CA SER A 90 -5.16 -3.64 -6.65
C SER A 90 -4.91 -3.88 -5.15
N LYS A 91 -4.74 -2.83 -4.34
CA LYS A 91 -4.31 -2.90 -2.94
C LYS A 91 -5.10 -3.88 -2.07
N GLU A 92 -6.44 -3.84 -2.12
CA GLU A 92 -7.27 -4.75 -1.33
C GLU A 92 -7.21 -6.20 -1.86
N SER A 93 -7.02 -6.37 -3.17
CA SER A 93 -6.83 -7.70 -3.79
C SER A 93 -5.47 -8.30 -3.40
N GLU A 94 -4.41 -7.49 -3.39
CA GLU A 94 -3.08 -7.91 -2.91
C GLU A 94 -3.13 -8.36 -1.45
N LEU A 95 -3.80 -7.58 -0.59
CA LEU A 95 -3.98 -7.89 0.84
C LEU A 95 -4.84 -9.15 1.04
N SER A 96 -5.97 -9.25 0.37
CA SER A 96 -6.90 -10.38 0.54
C SER A 96 -6.29 -11.70 0.07
N SER A 97 -5.48 -11.68 -0.99
CA SER A 97 -4.76 -12.86 -1.49
C SER A 97 -3.55 -13.25 -0.63
N GLY A 98 -3.11 -12.39 0.30
CA GLY A 98 -1.93 -12.63 1.14
C GLY A 98 -0.60 -12.43 0.41
N ARG A 99 -0.57 -11.67 -0.69
CA ARG A 99 0.68 -11.24 -1.32
C ARG A 99 1.35 -10.09 -0.55
N ILE A 100 0.56 -9.33 0.19
CA ILE A 100 1.00 -8.38 1.20
C ILE A 100 0.26 -8.65 2.51
N ASP A 101 0.84 -8.27 3.63
CA ASP A 101 0.27 -8.42 4.98
C ASP A 101 -0.41 -7.13 5.43
N LEU A 102 0.09 -5.98 4.97
CA LEU A 102 -0.38 -4.64 5.32
C LEU A 102 -0.53 -3.76 4.08
N ILE A 103 -1.55 -2.88 4.08
CA ILE A 103 -1.60 -1.70 3.21
C ILE A 103 -1.21 -0.51 4.08
N TRP A 104 -0.07 0.12 3.78
CA TRP A 104 0.44 1.24 4.58
C TRP A 104 1.11 2.29 3.71
N ASN A 105 0.31 3.23 3.22
CA ASN A 105 0.77 4.32 2.35
C ASN A 105 -0.28 5.42 2.25
N GLY A 106 -0.54 6.12 3.37
CA GLY A 106 -1.61 7.10 3.41
C GLY A 106 -2.97 6.47 3.09
N TYR A 107 -3.26 5.31 3.71
CA TYR A 107 -4.48 4.56 3.38
C TYR A 107 -5.68 5.09 4.16
N THR A 108 -6.50 5.87 3.49
CA THR A 108 -7.69 6.53 4.05
C THR A 108 -8.70 5.52 4.57
N ILE A 109 -9.15 5.75 5.79
CA ILE A 109 -10.21 4.99 6.43
C ILE A 109 -11.55 5.45 5.84
N THR A 110 -12.23 4.58 5.09
CA THR A 110 -13.60 4.79 4.59
C THR A 110 -14.51 3.65 5.01
N ASP A 111 -15.83 3.87 5.04
CA ASP A 111 -16.77 2.81 5.40
C ASP A 111 -16.73 1.67 4.37
N GLU A 112 -16.58 1.97 3.08
CA GLU A 112 -16.41 0.95 2.05
C GLU A 112 -15.15 0.10 2.29
N ARG A 113 -14.02 0.73 2.66
CA ARG A 113 -12.76 0.01 2.94
C ARG A 113 -12.82 -0.82 4.21
N LYS A 114 -13.56 -0.36 5.24
CA LYS A 114 -13.83 -1.16 6.46
C LYS A 114 -14.58 -2.47 6.16
N GLU A 115 -15.38 -2.51 5.09
CA GLU A 115 -16.00 -3.76 4.65
C GLU A 115 -14.99 -4.78 4.11
N LYS A 116 -13.83 -4.32 3.61
CA LYS A 116 -12.82 -5.13 2.92
C LYS A 116 -11.63 -5.50 3.79
N VAL A 117 -11.24 -4.61 4.71
CA VAL A 117 -10.03 -4.75 5.54
C VAL A 117 -10.32 -4.43 7.01
N LEU A 118 -9.43 -4.86 7.92
CA LEU A 118 -9.35 -4.34 9.28
C LEU A 118 -8.46 -3.10 9.26
N PHE A 119 -8.77 -2.11 10.10
CA PHE A 119 -7.95 -0.90 10.26
C PHE A 119 -7.38 -0.79 11.67
N THR A 120 -6.17 -0.26 11.78
CA THR A 120 -5.69 0.33 13.03
C THR A 120 -6.54 1.54 13.41
N LYS A 121 -6.34 2.09 14.62
CA LYS A 121 -6.76 3.47 14.91
C LYS A 121 -6.12 4.42 13.88
N PRO A 122 -6.74 5.56 13.59
CA PRO A 122 -6.15 6.55 12.70
C PRO A 122 -4.82 7.06 13.29
N TYR A 123 -3.81 7.22 12.42
CA TYR A 123 -2.50 7.72 12.84
C TYR A 123 -2.17 9.13 12.32
N LEU A 124 -2.89 9.62 11.30
CA LEU A 124 -2.68 10.94 10.72
C LEU A 124 -3.99 11.50 10.14
N GLU A 125 -4.18 12.81 10.28
CA GLU A 125 -5.26 13.53 9.57
C GLU A 125 -4.81 13.98 8.20
N ASN A 126 -5.74 14.00 7.25
CA ASN A 126 -5.56 14.48 5.88
C ASN A 126 -6.85 15.13 5.38
N SER A 127 -6.80 15.69 4.18
CA SER A 127 -7.96 16.15 3.43
C SER A 127 -7.76 15.89 1.95
N GLN A 128 -8.83 15.62 1.21
CA GLN A 128 -8.82 15.67 -0.23
C GLN A 128 -9.00 17.11 -0.69
N VAL A 129 -8.01 17.64 -1.40
CA VAL A 129 -7.95 19.03 -1.85
C VAL A 129 -7.94 19.12 -3.37
N VAL A 130 -8.26 20.32 -3.88
CA VAL A 130 -8.11 20.64 -5.30
C VAL A 130 -6.84 21.45 -5.49
N ALA A 131 -5.93 20.91 -6.28
CA ALA A 131 -4.69 21.57 -6.70
C ALA A 131 -4.84 22.09 -8.15
N VAL A 132 -4.39 23.31 -8.37
CA VAL A 132 -4.35 23.96 -9.69
C VAL A 132 -3.00 24.65 -9.89
N LEU A 133 -2.69 25.08 -11.12
CA LEU A 133 -1.52 25.93 -11.35
C LEU A 133 -1.66 27.27 -10.62
N ALA A 134 -0.56 27.86 -10.20
CA ALA A 134 -0.55 29.08 -9.41
C ALA A 134 -1.22 30.27 -10.13
N ASP A 135 -1.13 30.32 -11.46
CA ASP A 135 -1.73 31.35 -12.34
C ASP A 135 -3.15 31.00 -12.81
N SER A 136 -3.71 29.87 -12.37
CA SER A 136 -5.08 29.46 -12.75
C SER A 136 -6.13 30.42 -12.22
N ASP A 137 -7.17 30.66 -13.02
CA ASP A 137 -8.36 31.44 -12.62
C ASP A 137 -9.34 30.65 -11.74
N ILE A 138 -9.10 29.35 -11.54
CA ILE A 138 -9.89 28.50 -10.67
C ILE A 138 -9.58 28.87 -9.21
N THR A 139 -10.58 29.29 -8.45
CA THR A 139 -10.45 29.76 -7.06
C THR A 139 -11.38 29.06 -6.09
N SER A 140 -12.37 28.33 -6.58
CA SER A 140 -13.34 27.58 -5.78
C SER A 140 -13.65 26.23 -6.41
N ILE A 141 -14.25 25.31 -5.65
CA ILE A 141 -14.69 24.00 -6.16
C ILE A 141 -15.73 24.17 -7.26
N SER A 142 -16.60 25.18 -7.17
CA SER A 142 -17.63 25.45 -8.19
C SER A 142 -17.04 25.81 -9.56
N ASP A 143 -15.81 26.36 -9.63
CA ASP A 143 -15.15 26.69 -10.88
C ASP A 143 -14.69 25.44 -11.67
N LEU A 144 -14.77 24.25 -11.06
CA LEU A 144 -14.51 22.98 -11.74
C LEU A 144 -15.62 22.61 -12.74
N ALA A 145 -16.76 23.29 -12.73
CA ALA A 145 -17.83 23.07 -13.71
C ALA A 145 -17.28 23.27 -15.14
N GLY A 146 -17.49 22.26 -15.99
CA GLY A 146 -16.98 22.25 -17.37
C GLY A 146 -15.48 22.01 -17.53
N LYS A 147 -14.72 21.77 -16.45
CA LYS A 147 -13.27 21.54 -16.46
C LYS A 147 -12.91 20.05 -16.55
N GLN A 148 -11.71 19.77 -17.02
CA GLN A 148 -11.12 18.45 -16.95
C GLN A 148 -10.33 18.31 -15.63
N VAL A 149 -10.66 17.29 -14.86
CA VAL A 149 -10.05 17.04 -13.54
C VAL A 149 -9.23 15.75 -13.60
N GLY A 150 -8.06 15.76 -12.99
CA GLY A 150 -7.20 14.59 -12.81
C GLY A 150 -7.28 14.05 -11.39
N LEU A 151 -7.14 12.74 -11.21
CA LEU A 151 -7.01 12.07 -9.91
C LEU A 151 -6.42 10.67 -10.07
N GLN A 152 -5.95 10.08 -8.96
CA GLN A 152 -5.51 8.69 -8.98
C GLN A 152 -6.71 7.74 -8.98
N SER A 153 -6.65 6.71 -9.81
CA SER A 153 -7.71 5.68 -9.92
C SER A 153 -7.92 4.94 -8.60
N LEU A 154 -9.19 4.74 -8.22
CA LEU A 154 -9.61 4.02 -7.00
C LEU A 154 -8.93 4.55 -5.71
N SER A 155 -8.67 5.86 -5.68
CA SER A 155 -8.19 6.60 -4.51
C SER A 155 -9.37 7.22 -3.74
N SER A 156 -9.10 7.71 -2.53
CA SER A 156 -10.07 8.51 -1.77
C SER A 156 -10.40 9.84 -2.46
N ALA A 157 -9.53 10.36 -3.32
CA ALA A 157 -9.83 11.51 -4.18
C ALA A 157 -10.98 11.21 -5.15
N ALA A 158 -10.99 10.01 -5.74
CA ALA A 158 -12.09 9.57 -6.61
C ALA A 158 -13.40 9.43 -5.83
N ASP A 159 -13.34 8.87 -4.62
CA ASP A 159 -14.49 8.71 -3.74
C ASP A 159 -15.05 10.08 -3.31
N ALA A 160 -14.16 11.01 -2.88
CA ALA A 160 -14.53 12.37 -2.47
C ALA A 160 -15.19 13.16 -3.60
N LEU A 161 -14.61 13.10 -4.81
CA LEU A 161 -15.23 13.74 -5.98
C LEU A 161 -16.59 13.12 -6.31
N SER A 162 -16.70 11.80 -6.30
CA SER A 162 -17.93 11.08 -6.60
C SER A 162 -19.07 11.42 -5.63
N ALA A 163 -18.74 11.70 -4.37
CA ALA A 163 -19.70 12.10 -3.35
C ALA A 163 -20.08 13.60 -3.40
N HIS A 164 -19.31 14.42 -4.10
CA HIS A 164 -19.53 15.86 -4.17
C HIS A 164 -20.44 16.24 -5.35
N GLU A 165 -21.31 17.24 -5.18
CA GLU A 165 -22.25 17.71 -6.23
C GLU A 165 -21.56 18.17 -7.52
N ILE A 166 -20.32 18.67 -7.44
CA ILE A 166 -19.52 19.09 -8.58
C ILE A 166 -19.19 17.94 -9.54
N HIS A 167 -19.23 16.69 -9.09
CA HIS A 167 -18.95 15.50 -9.89
C HIS A 167 -19.72 15.48 -11.21
N THR A 168 -21.01 15.84 -11.18
CA THR A 168 -21.88 15.84 -12.37
C THR A 168 -21.68 17.04 -13.29
N GLN A 169 -20.91 18.02 -12.86
CA GLN A 169 -20.68 19.29 -13.56
C GLN A 169 -19.29 19.35 -14.23
N VAL A 170 -18.33 18.52 -13.79
CA VAL A 170 -17.02 18.45 -14.46
C VAL A 170 -17.16 17.90 -15.87
N LYS A 171 -16.39 18.43 -16.81
CA LYS A 171 -16.42 18.01 -18.22
C LYS A 171 -15.90 16.58 -18.40
N LYS A 172 -14.84 16.23 -17.68
CA LYS A 172 -14.19 14.94 -17.76
C LYS A 172 -13.35 14.68 -16.53
N ILE A 173 -13.40 13.45 -16.03
CA ILE A 173 -12.51 12.93 -15.01
C ILE A 173 -11.45 12.10 -15.74
N ASN A 174 -10.17 12.42 -15.54
CA ASN A 174 -9.02 11.69 -16.06
C ASN A 174 -8.39 10.93 -14.91
N GLU A 175 -8.48 9.61 -14.96
CA GLU A 175 -7.92 8.73 -13.96
C GLU A 175 -6.49 8.34 -14.31
N PHE A 176 -5.59 8.42 -13.34
CA PHE A 176 -4.18 8.10 -13.47
C PHE A 176 -3.78 6.95 -12.55
N PRO A 177 -2.75 6.19 -12.87
CA PRO A 177 -2.24 5.15 -11.99
C PRO A 177 -1.58 5.71 -10.73
N ASP A 178 -1.05 6.94 -10.79
CA ASP A 178 -0.39 7.63 -9.67
C ASP A 178 -0.59 9.15 -9.74
N ASN A 179 -0.37 9.84 -8.61
CA ASN A 179 -0.52 11.29 -8.50
C ASN A 179 0.54 12.08 -9.27
N MET A 180 1.75 11.53 -9.49
CA MET A 180 2.79 12.22 -10.26
C MET A 180 2.37 12.42 -11.71
N LEU A 181 1.72 11.42 -12.31
CA LEU A 181 1.19 11.52 -13.66
C LEU A 181 0.03 12.51 -13.75
N ALA A 182 -0.85 12.55 -12.74
CA ALA A 182 -1.92 13.55 -12.67
C ALA A 182 -1.34 14.98 -12.59
N LEU A 183 -0.35 15.23 -11.74
CA LEU A 183 0.33 16.53 -11.62
C LEU A 183 1.12 16.89 -12.89
N SER A 184 1.73 15.92 -13.56
CA SER A 184 2.37 16.13 -14.86
C SER A 184 1.36 16.59 -15.92
N ASP A 185 0.15 16.02 -15.94
CA ASP A 185 -0.90 16.43 -16.86
C ASP A 185 -1.45 17.82 -16.51
N LEU A 186 -1.52 18.19 -15.23
CA LEU A 186 -1.84 19.54 -14.79
C LEU A 186 -0.80 20.56 -15.30
N LYS A 187 0.49 20.28 -15.12
CA LYS A 187 1.58 21.16 -15.62
C LYS A 187 1.57 21.34 -17.14
N ASN A 188 1.14 20.32 -17.86
CA ASN A 188 1.06 20.36 -19.32
C ASN A 188 -0.32 20.88 -19.84
N GLY A 189 -1.23 21.31 -18.96
CA GLY A 189 -2.53 21.86 -19.32
C GLY A 189 -3.49 20.81 -19.93
N ARG A 190 -3.26 19.51 -19.73
CA ARG A 190 -4.15 18.43 -20.18
C ARG A 190 -5.33 18.20 -19.23
N VAL A 191 -5.14 18.56 -17.96
CA VAL A 191 -6.21 18.75 -16.97
C VAL A 191 -6.06 20.15 -16.37
N GLU A 192 -7.16 20.74 -15.88
CA GLU A 192 -7.16 22.08 -15.31
C GLU A 192 -7.06 22.07 -13.78
N ALA A 193 -7.37 20.92 -13.16
CA ALA A 193 -7.24 20.70 -11.73
C ALA A 193 -6.90 19.24 -11.43
N VAL A 194 -6.30 18.99 -10.25
CA VAL A 194 -6.04 17.65 -9.72
C VAL A 194 -6.64 17.57 -8.32
N ILE A 195 -7.39 16.50 -8.05
CA ILE A 195 -7.86 16.17 -6.70
C ILE A 195 -6.87 15.21 -6.10
N ILE A 196 -6.35 15.55 -4.94
CA ILE A 196 -5.18 14.91 -4.34
C ILE A 196 -5.17 15.10 -2.83
N ASP A 197 -4.46 14.25 -2.13
CA ASP A 197 -4.17 14.35 -0.70
C ASP A 197 -3.40 15.64 -0.37
N GLU A 198 -3.89 16.38 0.62
CA GLU A 198 -3.27 17.65 1.03
C GLU A 198 -1.81 17.47 1.45
N VAL A 199 -1.51 16.40 2.20
CA VAL A 199 -0.15 16.10 2.66
C VAL A 199 0.80 15.87 1.48
N VAL A 200 0.34 15.21 0.43
CA VAL A 200 1.08 14.97 -0.81
C VAL A 200 1.27 16.29 -1.58
N MET A 201 0.20 17.05 -1.75
CA MET A 201 0.28 18.31 -2.48
C MET A 201 1.20 19.34 -1.80
N LYS A 202 1.14 19.47 -0.48
CA LYS A 202 2.05 20.32 0.29
C LYS A 202 3.52 19.94 0.10
N TYR A 203 3.81 18.63 0.01
CA TYR A 203 5.16 18.16 -0.30
C TYR A 203 5.62 18.64 -1.69
N PHE A 204 4.81 18.45 -2.74
CA PHE A 204 5.15 18.89 -4.08
C PHE A 204 5.30 20.42 -4.16
N MET A 205 4.42 21.18 -3.50
CA MET A 205 4.55 22.65 -3.43
C MET A 205 5.86 23.10 -2.76
N SER A 206 6.35 22.36 -1.78
CA SER A 206 7.66 22.65 -1.14
C SER A 206 8.86 22.34 -2.06
N LYS A 207 8.70 21.48 -3.05
CA LYS A 207 9.73 21.12 -4.03
C LYS A 207 9.68 21.97 -5.30
N GLU A 208 8.50 22.45 -5.64
CA GLU A 208 8.24 23.23 -6.86
C GLU A 208 7.53 24.54 -6.49
N GLU A 209 8.25 25.41 -5.74
CA GLU A 209 7.70 26.68 -5.26
C GLU A 209 7.10 27.53 -6.37
N GLY A 210 5.91 28.08 -6.12
CA GLY A 210 5.22 28.97 -7.07
C GLY A 210 4.58 28.27 -8.29
N THR A 211 4.64 26.94 -8.36
CA THR A 211 4.06 26.20 -9.48
C THR A 211 2.57 25.93 -9.27
N TYR A 212 2.16 25.63 -8.07
CA TYR A 212 0.81 25.21 -7.71
C TYR A 212 0.19 26.07 -6.63
N LYS A 213 -1.13 26.04 -6.56
CA LYS A 213 -1.90 26.47 -5.38
C LYS A 213 -2.97 25.43 -5.05
N ILE A 214 -3.33 25.36 -3.77
CA ILE A 214 -4.46 24.56 -3.27
C ILE A 214 -5.63 25.53 -3.07
N LEU A 215 -6.85 25.13 -3.44
CA LEU A 215 -8.05 25.91 -3.12
C LEU A 215 -8.29 25.90 -1.61
N GLU A 216 -8.89 26.98 -1.08
CA GLU A 216 -9.18 27.09 0.35
C GLU A 216 -10.21 26.03 0.82
N GLU A 217 -11.14 25.65 -0.05
CA GLU A 217 -12.12 24.63 0.23
C GLU A 217 -11.53 23.23 0.00
N SER A 218 -11.71 22.31 0.96
CA SER A 218 -11.40 20.89 0.77
C SER A 218 -12.65 20.12 0.36
N LEU A 219 -12.48 19.07 -0.45
CA LEU A 219 -13.59 18.18 -0.84
C LEU A 219 -14.06 17.29 0.30
N ALA A 220 -13.13 16.76 1.08
CA ALA A 220 -13.43 15.88 2.22
C ALA A 220 -12.30 15.86 3.22
N PRO A 221 -12.56 16.01 4.54
CA PRO A 221 -11.63 15.63 5.58
C PRO A 221 -11.54 14.10 5.65
N GLU A 222 -10.35 13.59 5.97
CA GLU A 222 -10.12 12.16 6.08
C GLU A 222 -9.03 11.82 7.10
N GLN A 223 -8.90 10.54 7.44
CA GLN A 223 -7.89 10.03 8.34
C GLN A 223 -7.22 8.80 7.72
N TYR A 224 -5.91 8.67 7.90
CA TYR A 224 -5.15 7.50 7.49
C TYR A 224 -5.09 6.46 8.60
N GLY A 225 -5.25 5.21 8.20
CA GLY A 225 -5.03 4.03 9.01
C GLY A 225 -4.23 2.99 8.25
N ILE A 226 -3.82 1.94 8.94
CA ILE A 226 -3.10 0.83 8.32
C ILE A 226 -4.10 -0.30 8.08
N GLY A 227 -4.15 -0.78 6.82
CA GLY A 227 -5.03 -1.88 6.43
C GLY A 227 -4.40 -3.23 6.74
N VAL A 228 -5.14 -4.07 7.44
CA VAL A 228 -4.79 -5.46 7.79
C VAL A 228 -5.82 -6.40 7.18
N LYS A 229 -5.39 -7.59 6.74
CA LYS A 229 -6.30 -8.59 6.16
C LYS A 229 -7.39 -8.98 7.16
N LYS A 230 -8.65 -9.05 6.70
CA LYS A 230 -9.78 -9.57 7.48
C LYS A 230 -9.48 -10.97 8.03
N GLY A 231 -9.78 -11.17 9.31
CA GLY A 231 -9.50 -12.42 10.02
C GLY A 231 -8.10 -12.50 10.65
N ASN A 232 -7.27 -11.44 10.51
CA ASN A 232 -5.96 -11.37 11.16
C ASN A 232 -5.94 -10.34 12.30
N GLU A 233 -6.84 -10.54 13.26
CA GLU A 233 -6.98 -9.69 14.44
C GLU A 233 -5.73 -9.72 15.34
N GLU A 234 -4.97 -10.82 15.32
CA GLU A 234 -3.72 -10.95 16.07
C GLU A 234 -2.67 -9.97 15.56
N LEU A 235 -2.48 -9.89 14.23
CA LEU A 235 -1.58 -8.92 13.62
C LEU A 235 -2.05 -7.49 13.89
N LEU A 236 -3.35 -7.22 13.76
CA LEU A 236 -3.90 -5.90 14.05
C LEU A 236 -3.62 -5.46 15.49
N GLN A 237 -3.85 -6.33 16.48
CA GLN A 237 -3.61 -6.03 17.90
C GLN A 237 -2.13 -5.81 18.19
N SER A 238 -1.25 -6.66 17.63
CA SER A 238 0.20 -6.53 17.77
C SER A 238 0.71 -5.23 17.16
N LEU A 239 0.24 -4.89 15.96
CA LEU A 239 0.58 -3.64 15.28
C LEU A 239 0.08 -2.42 16.04
N GLN A 240 -1.20 -2.43 16.47
CA GLN A 240 -1.77 -1.32 17.24
C GLN A 240 -0.99 -1.08 18.52
N LYS A 241 -0.61 -2.16 19.23
CA LYS A 241 0.24 -2.03 20.41
C LYS A 241 1.58 -1.38 20.11
N ALA A 242 2.23 -1.76 19.00
CA ALA A 242 3.50 -1.15 18.60
C ALA A 242 3.34 0.35 18.31
N LEU A 243 2.25 0.77 17.65
CA LEU A 243 1.94 2.18 17.40
C LEU A 243 1.67 2.95 18.71
N ASP A 244 0.91 2.37 19.62
CA ASP A 244 0.63 2.97 20.93
C ASP A 244 1.94 3.11 21.75
N ASP A 245 2.87 2.12 21.69
CA ASP A 245 4.20 2.18 22.32
C ASP A 245 5.08 3.28 21.69
N MET A 246 5.04 3.46 20.36
CA MET A 246 5.77 4.52 19.64
C MET A 246 5.25 5.92 19.99
N ASN A 247 3.95 6.05 20.22
CA ASN A 247 3.35 7.28 20.70
C ASN A 247 3.79 7.60 22.14
N ALA A 248 3.86 6.57 23.00
CA ALA A 248 4.22 6.73 24.40
C ALA A 248 5.70 7.11 24.61
N ASP A 249 6.62 6.55 23.80
CA ASP A 249 8.06 6.80 23.95
C ASP A 249 8.60 7.94 23.07
N GLY A 250 7.73 8.57 22.26
CA GLY A 250 8.06 9.70 21.40
C GLY A 250 8.69 9.34 20.05
N THR A 251 8.82 8.05 19.71
CA THR A 251 9.32 7.61 18.41
C THR A 251 8.46 8.15 17.28
N ALA A 252 7.13 8.07 17.42
CA ALA A 252 6.17 8.57 16.44
C ALA A 252 6.34 10.08 16.18
N ALA A 253 6.46 10.87 17.25
CA ALA A 253 6.66 12.32 17.15
C ALA A 253 7.96 12.67 16.40
N LYS A 254 9.08 11.99 16.71
CA LYS A 254 10.37 12.22 16.04
C LYS A 254 10.31 11.93 14.54
N ILE A 255 9.63 10.85 14.14
CA ILE A 255 9.45 10.51 12.73
C ILE A 255 8.59 11.57 12.04
N SER A 256 7.52 12.03 12.69
CA SER A 256 6.65 13.10 12.18
C SER A 256 7.42 14.42 12.00
N GLU A 257 8.19 14.83 12.99
CA GLU A 257 9.02 16.03 12.93
C GLU A 257 10.05 15.97 11.80
N LYS A 258 10.65 14.80 11.56
CA LYS A 258 11.60 14.58 10.45
C LYS A 258 10.96 14.88 9.09
N TRP A 259 9.72 14.46 8.88
CA TRP A 259 9.07 14.51 7.57
C TRP A 259 8.18 15.74 7.35
N PHE A 260 7.58 16.26 8.42
CA PHE A 260 6.62 17.36 8.36
C PHE A 260 7.08 18.63 9.09
N GLY A 261 8.20 18.59 9.81
CA GLY A 261 8.66 19.70 10.64
C GLY A 261 7.88 19.88 11.96
N GLU A 262 6.85 19.08 12.18
CA GLU A 262 5.99 19.10 13.37
C GLU A 262 5.41 17.71 13.67
N ASN A 263 4.91 17.52 14.90
CA ASN A 263 4.22 16.29 15.25
C ASN A 263 2.75 16.32 14.79
N LYS A 264 2.44 15.57 13.73
CA LYS A 264 1.11 15.40 13.15
C LYS A 264 0.46 14.06 13.53
N VAL A 265 1.19 13.17 14.24
CA VAL A 265 0.66 11.84 14.57
C VAL A 265 -0.44 11.95 15.60
N LEU A 266 -1.56 11.29 15.32
CA LEU A 266 -2.69 11.15 16.24
C LEU A 266 -2.35 10.17 17.37
N LYS A 267 -2.99 10.37 18.55
CA LYS A 267 -2.78 9.55 19.76
C LYS A 267 -3.95 8.62 20.01
#